data_5884f84a2328e1b82397b0b035ab8fb1
#
_entry.id   5884f84a2328e1b82397b0b035ab8fb1
#
_cell.length_a   1.000
_cell.length_b   1.000
_cell.length_c   1.000
_cell.angle_alpha   90.00
_cell.angle_beta   90.00
_cell.angle_gamma   90.00
#
_symmetry.space_group_name_H-M   'P 1'
#
loop_
_entity.id
_entity.type
_entity.pdbx_description
1 polymer ?
#
loop_
_entity_poly.entity_id
_entity_poly.type
_entity_poly.pdbx_seq_one_letter_code
_entity_poly.pdbx_strand_id
1 'polypeptide(L)'
;MLRLVSLASAIALGLAACAPTTQTTSASLLAGPPVPAVYQARTDTGPQGEPVNIPAVRAAYLTERNQRQQVAYNGPEDPGTIIVDPYARVLYYVTAPGVAMRYGVAVGRAGKGYSGTATIRRKQEWPDWRPTDNKIRTEPELYSQFAGGLSGGLDNPLGSRALYLYEGGRDTYYRIHGTMDPSSIGKATSAGCIRMFNQDVMDLFNQVELGTKVKVRSQAESLRIEGPMRETPEGYVQPEGGGMAAADAGVPGATAGGAPTTTVITASGVAPVDSMGFAY
;
A
#
# COMPACT_ATOMS: atom_id res chain seq x y z
N MET A 1 -9.19 102.23 -3.28
CA MET A 1 -9.96 101.11 -2.81
C MET A 1 -9.59 99.86 -3.68
N LEU A 2 -8.70 99.03 -3.18
CA LEU A 2 -8.14 97.91 -3.96
C LEU A 2 -8.68 96.61 -3.35
N ARG A 3 -9.40 95.85 -4.10
CA ARG A 3 -9.92 94.52 -3.74
C ARG A 3 -8.95 93.46 -4.19
N LEU A 4 -8.33 92.78 -3.22
CA LEU A 4 -7.56 91.57 -3.47
C LEU A 4 -8.52 90.39 -3.75
N VAL A 5 -8.29 89.67 -4.79
CA VAL A 5 -8.94 88.39 -5.13
C VAL A 5 -7.94 87.33 -4.80
N SER A 6 -8.22 86.49 -3.78
CA SER A 6 -7.40 85.31 -3.43
C SER A 6 -7.80 84.12 -4.29
N LEU A 7 -6.85 83.56 -5.02
CA LEU A 7 -6.98 82.35 -5.80
C LEU A 7 -6.62 81.16 -4.87
N ALA A 8 -7.57 80.29 -4.54
CA ALA A 8 -7.32 79.07 -3.79
C ALA A 8 -7.03 77.91 -4.80
N SER A 9 -5.81 77.44 -4.82
CA SER A 9 -5.42 76.19 -5.57
C SER A 9 -5.73 74.99 -4.74
N ALA A 10 -6.63 74.14 -5.21
CA ALA A 10 -6.91 72.81 -4.64
C ALA A 10 -5.91 71.79 -5.18
N ILE A 11 -5.05 71.24 -4.33
CA ILE A 11 -4.16 70.13 -4.68
C ILE A 11 -4.93 68.86 -4.39
N ALA A 12 -5.27 68.07 -5.43
CA ALA A 12 -5.84 66.75 -5.32
C ALA A 12 -4.71 65.73 -5.09
N LEU A 13 -4.59 65.18 -3.88
CA LEU A 13 -3.73 64.00 -3.60
C LEU A 13 -4.42 62.76 -4.14
N GLY A 14 -3.87 62.19 -5.20
CA GLY A 14 -4.25 60.86 -5.67
C GLY A 14 -3.72 59.77 -4.72
N LEU A 15 -4.61 59.10 -4.03
CA LEU A 15 -4.29 57.87 -3.29
C LEU A 15 -4.13 56.71 -4.32
N ALA A 16 -2.89 56.33 -4.60
CA ALA A 16 -2.58 55.11 -5.31
C ALA A 16 -2.88 53.92 -4.36
N ALA A 17 -3.99 53.21 -4.57
CA ALA A 17 -4.29 51.98 -3.90
C ALA A 17 -3.37 50.88 -4.45
N CYS A 18 -2.36 50.48 -3.68
CA CYS A 18 -1.60 49.24 -3.94
C CYS A 18 -2.52 48.05 -3.68
N ALA A 19 -3.08 47.47 -4.73
CA ALA A 19 -3.72 46.19 -4.65
C ALA A 19 -2.63 45.14 -4.37
N PRO A 20 -2.79 44.22 -3.38
CA PRO A 20 -1.85 43.12 -3.20
C PRO A 20 -1.95 42.20 -4.42
N THR A 21 -0.89 42.12 -5.21
CA THR A 21 -0.73 41.14 -6.25
C THR A 21 -0.62 39.77 -5.58
N THR A 22 -1.67 38.99 -5.60
CA THR A 22 -1.62 37.60 -5.17
C THR A 22 -0.70 36.86 -6.15
N GLN A 23 0.56 36.70 -5.80
CA GLN A 23 1.45 35.78 -6.49
C GLN A 23 0.93 34.39 -6.23
N THR A 24 0.15 33.86 -7.16
CA THR A 24 -0.19 32.44 -7.21
C THR A 24 1.11 31.70 -7.50
N THR A 25 1.69 31.15 -6.46
CA THR A 25 2.95 30.41 -6.52
C THR A 25 2.76 29.22 -7.44
N SER A 26 3.37 29.24 -8.60
CA SER A 26 3.40 28.17 -9.60
C SER A 26 4.11 26.89 -9.13
N ALA A 27 4.35 26.72 -7.84
CA ALA A 27 4.97 25.54 -7.24
C ALA A 27 4.04 24.30 -7.18
N SER A 28 2.73 24.46 -7.46
CA SER A 28 1.76 23.36 -7.37
C SER A 28 1.74 22.39 -8.56
N LEU A 29 2.38 22.75 -9.67
CA LEU A 29 2.33 21.93 -10.90
C LEU A 29 3.36 20.80 -10.97
N LEU A 30 4.31 20.74 -10.02
CA LEU A 30 5.32 19.68 -9.93
C LEU A 30 5.11 18.74 -8.73
N ALA A 31 4.15 19.03 -7.86
CA ALA A 31 3.81 18.13 -6.76
C ALA A 31 2.88 17.04 -7.30
N GLY A 32 3.35 15.80 -7.31
CA GLY A 32 2.50 14.62 -7.54
C GLY A 32 1.31 14.60 -6.56
N PRO A 33 0.34 13.70 -6.76
CA PRO A 33 -0.82 13.61 -5.88
C PRO A 33 -0.37 13.47 -4.41
N PRO A 34 -1.04 14.17 -3.46
CA PRO A 34 -0.66 14.13 -2.07
C PRO A 34 -0.77 12.69 -1.53
N VAL A 35 0.25 12.25 -0.79
CA VAL A 35 0.23 10.94 -0.12
C VAL A 35 -0.84 10.98 0.98
N PRO A 36 -1.82 10.05 0.99
CA PRO A 36 -2.85 9.99 2.02
C PRO A 36 -2.26 9.90 3.43
N ALA A 37 -2.94 10.49 4.42
CA ALA A 37 -2.47 10.56 5.81
C ALA A 37 -2.06 9.20 6.39
N VAL A 38 -2.77 8.14 6.02
CA VAL A 38 -2.50 6.76 6.48
C VAL A 38 -1.17 6.20 5.97
N TYR A 39 -0.58 6.78 4.93
CA TYR A 39 0.68 6.37 4.31
C TYR A 39 1.83 7.37 4.55
N GLN A 40 1.61 8.40 5.35
CA GLN A 40 2.66 9.32 5.77
C GLN A 40 3.69 8.62 6.67
N ALA A 41 4.85 9.26 6.83
CA ALA A 41 5.86 8.80 7.77
C ALA A 41 5.27 8.75 9.19
N ARG A 42 5.69 7.74 9.95
CA ARG A 42 5.26 7.56 11.34
C ARG A 42 6.36 6.95 12.18
N THR A 43 6.37 7.26 13.46
CA THR A 43 7.26 6.63 14.43
C THR A 43 6.54 5.46 15.10
N ASP A 44 7.26 4.38 15.31
CA ASP A 44 6.84 3.21 16.06
C ASP A 44 7.90 2.86 17.12
N THR A 45 7.56 2.03 18.09
CA THR A 45 8.51 1.50 19.06
C THR A 45 9.20 0.27 18.49
N GLY A 46 10.51 0.32 18.39
CA GLY A 46 11.33 -0.78 17.88
C GLY A 46 11.49 -1.93 18.88
N PRO A 47 12.17 -3.03 18.47
CA PRO A 47 12.28 -4.26 19.26
C PRO A 47 13.05 -4.09 20.57
N GLN A 48 13.85 -3.05 20.75
CA GLN A 48 14.59 -2.74 21.96
C GLN A 48 14.02 -1.52 22.71
N GLY A 49 12.84 -1.03 22.31
CA GLY A 49 12.18 0.15 22.88
C GLY A 49 12.61 1.49 22.24
N GLU A 50 13.50 1.47 21.26
CA GLU A 50 13.96 2.63 20.52
C GLU A 50 12.89 3.15 19.54
N PRO A 51 12.90 4.44 19.21
CA PRO A 51 12.02 4.98 18.18
C PRO A 51 12.50 4.55 16.78
N VAL A 52 11.62 3.93 16.00
CA VAL A 52 11.85 3.56 14.60
C VAL A 52 10.96 4.42 13.70
N ASN A 53 11.59 5.18 12.81
CA ASN A 53 10.88 6.05 11.87
C ASN A 53 10.56 5.31 10.57
N ILE A 54 9.31 4.83 10.43
CA ILE A 54 8.80 4.23 9.21
C ILE A 54 8.59 5.35 8.18
N PRO A 55 9.26 5.31 7.03
CA PRO A 55 9.12 6.35 6.02
C PRO A 55 7.73 6.37 5.39
N ALA A 56 7.33 7.52 4.83
CA ALA A 56 6.12 7.62 4.02
C ALA A 56 6.23 6.71 2.79
N VAL A 57 5.11 6.10 2.40
CA VAL A 57 5.03 5.36 1.14
C VAL A 57 5.10 6.36 -0.02
N ARG A 58 5.95 6.10 -1.01
CA ARG A 58 6.06 6.97 -2.19
C ARG A 58 4.76 6.95 -2.98
N ALA A 59 4.30 8.12 -3.41
CA ALA A 59 3.07 8.27 -4.20
C ALA A 59 3.03 7.34 -5.43
N ALA A 60 4.17 7.09 -6.06
CA ALA A 60 4.28 6.19 -7.22
C ALA A 60 3.87 4.73 -6.93
N TYR A 61 3.88 4.29 -5.68
CA TYR A 61 3.47 2.93 -5.28
C TYR A 61 2.00 2.86 -4.85
N LEU A 62 1.37 4.02 -4.62
CA LEU A 62 0.00 4.15 -4.14
C LEU A 62 -0.99 4.19 -5.32
N THR A 63 -1.01 3.13 -6.14
CA THR A 63 -2.10 2.95 -7.10
C THR A 63 -3.40 2.77 -6.33
N GLU A 64 -4.54 3.00 -6.97
CA GLU A 64 -5.84 2.83 -6.34
C GLU A 64 -6.03 1.41 -5.72
N ARG A 65 -5.57 0.37 -6.42
CA ARG A 65 -5.63 -1.01 -5.90
C ARG A 65 -4.67 -1.28 -4.74
N ASN A 66 -3.56 -0.56 -4.66
CA ASN A 66 -2.58 -0.75 -3.60
C ASN A 66 -2.94 -0.02 -2.31
N GLN A 67 -3.80 1.00 -2.39
CA GLN A 67 -4.26 1.71 -1.21
C GLN A 67 -5.31 0.90 -0.46
N ARG A 68 -5.19 0.91 0.90
CA ARG A 68 -6.25 0.34 1.72
C ARG A 68 -7.50 1.19 1.65
N GLN A 69 -8.63 0.53 1.53
CA GLN A 69 -9.93 1.19 1.51
C GLN A 69 -11.03 0.24 1.97
N GLN A 70 -12.05 0.80 2.57
CA GLN A 70 -13.25 0.05 2.88
C GLN A 70 -14.04 -0.17 1.60
N VAL A 71 -14.45 -1.41 1.36
CA VAL A 71 -15.17 -1.82 0.14
C VAL A 71 -16.39 -2.66 0.50
N ALA A 72 -17.34 -2.74 -0.40
CA ALA A 72 -18.39 -3.76 -0.34
C ALA A 72 -17.77 -5.15 -0.50
N TYR A 73 -18.23 -6.11 0.30
CA TYR A 73 -17.71 -7.47 0.28
C TYR A 73 -18.84 -8.48 0.03
N ASN A 74 -18.81 -9.12 -1.13
CA ASN A 74 -19.85 -10.07 -1.56
C ASN A 74 -19.45 -11.55 -1.37
N GLY A 75 -18.38 -11.81 -0.61
CA GLY A 75 -17.96 -13.17 -0.26
C GLY A 75 -18.83 -13.77 0.85
N PRO A 76 -18.79 -15.12 1.00
CA PRO A 76 -19.58 -15.83 2.01
C PRO A 76 -18.89 -15.86 3.39
N GLU A 77 -17.70 -15.28 3.52
CA GLU A 77 -16.91 -15.39 4.75
C GLU A 77 -17.40 -14.44 5.83
N ASP A 78 -17.38 -14.95 7.08
CA ASP A 78 -17.83 -14.21 8.26
C ASP A 78 -16.90 -13.03 8.63
N PRO A 79 -17.43 -12.00 9.31
CA PRO A 79 -16.60 -10.97 9.93
C PRO A 79 -15.48 -11.55 10.80
N GLY A 80 -14.32 -10.91 10.79
CA GLY A 80 -13.10 -11.38 11.43
C GLY A 80 -12.27 -12.36 10.60
N THR A 81 -12.69 -12.66 9.35
CA THR A 81 -11.93 -13.52 8.43
C THR A 81 -11.03 -12.68 7.52
N ILE A 82 -9.82 -13.16 7.29
CA ILE A 82 -8.92 -12.63 6.26
C ILE A 82 -9.05 -13.47 4.99
N ILE A 83 -9.20 -12.81 3.85
CA ILE A 83 -9.19 -13.44 2.54
C ILE A 83 -8.02 -12.87 1.74
N VAL A 84 -7.12 -13.72 1.29
CA VAL A 84 -6.05 -13.36 0.37
C VAL A 84 -6.44 -13.78 -1.03
N ASP A 85 -6.40 -12.85 -1.97
CA ASP A 85 -6.55 -13.13 -3.39
C ASP A 85 -5.22 -12.88 -4.10
N PRO A 86 -4.42 -13.93 -4.35
CA PRO A 86 -3.12 -13.78 -4.96
C PRO A 86 -3.18 -13.40 -6.44
N TYR A 87 -4.30 -13.64 -7.10
CA TYR A 87 -4.48 -13.34 -8.53
C TYR A 87 -4.88 -11.88 -8.74
N ALA A 88 -5.75 -11.38 -7.86
CA ALA A 88 -6.12 -9.95 -7.83
C ALA A 88 -5.13 -9.10 -7.03
N ARG A 89 -4.16 -9.72 -6.31
CA ARG A 89 -3.13 -9.09 -5.49
C ARG A 89 -3.70 -8.15 -4.42
N VAL A 90 -4.74 -8.63 -3.77
CA VAL A 90 -5.40 -7.94 -2.67
C VAL A 90 -5.61 -8.88 -1.48
N LEU A 91 -5.73 -8.28 -0.31
CA LEU A 91 -6.16 -8.93 0.91
C LEU A 91 -7.41 -8.20 1.42
N TYR A 92 -8.43 -8.95 1.79
CA TYR A 92 -9.63 -8.44 2.45
C TYR A 92 -9.63 -8.88 3.92
N TYR A 93 -9.93 -7.96 4.80
CA TYR A 93 -10.33 -8.26 6.17
C TYR A 93 -11.81 -7.92 6.31
N VAL A 94 -12.65 -8.94 6.50
CA VAL A 94 -14.10 -8.74 6.63
C VAL A 94 -14.38 -8.12 8.00
N THR A 95 -14.88 -6.89 8.00
CA THR A 95 -15.12 -6.11 9.22
C THR A 95 -16.57 -6.21 9.70
N ALA A 96 -17.51 -6.39 8.77
CA ALA A 96 -18.93 -6.56 9.04
C ALA A 96 -19.58 -7.35 7.88
N PRO A 97 -20.80 -7.88 8.03
CA PRO A 97 -21.54 -8.48 6.92
C PRO A 97 -21.60 -7.53 5.73
N GLY A 98 -21.12 -7.96 4.57
CA GLY A 98 -21.10 -7.16 3.35
C GLY A 98 -20.05 -6.06 3.27
N VAL A 99 -19.11 -5.98 4.25
CA VAL A 99 -18.09 -4.92 4.31
C VAL A 99 -16.72 -5.52 4.64
N ALA A 100 -15.71 -5.10 3.91
CA ALA A 100 -14.32 -5.44 4.22
C ALA A 100 -13.38 -4.24 4.06
N MET A 101 -12.27 -4.27 4.80
CA MET A 101 -11.11 -3.46 4.49
C MET A 101 -10.27 -4.21 3.45
N ARG A 102 -10.02 -3.59 2.29
CA ARG A 102 -9.15 -4.11 1.23
C ARG A 102 -7.77 -3.49 1.35
N TYR A 103 -6.72 -4.30 1.19
CA TYR A 103 -5.32 -3.90 1.16
C TYR A 103 -4.65 -4.41 -0.11
N GLY A 104 -3.77 -3.63 -0.71
CA GLY A 104 -2.87 -4.12 -1.76
C GLY A 104 -1.78 -5.01 -1.17
N VAL A 105 -1.45 -6.11 -1.86
CA VAL A 105 -0.43 -7.05 -1.39
C VAL A 105 0.54 -7.44 -2.51
N ALA A 106 1.79 -7.75 -2.14
CA ALA A 106 2.64 -8.55 -3.00
C ALA A 106 2.52 -10.02 -2.61
N VAL A 107 2.55 -10.89 -3.63
CA VAL A 107 2.36 -12.33 -3.48
C VAL A 107 3.49 -13.12 -4.11
N GLY A 108 3.54 -14.42 -3.86
CA GLY A 108 4.47 -15.34 -4.52
C GLY A 108 4.27 -15.37 -6.03
N ARG A 109 5.37 -15.57 -6.75
CA ARG A 109 5.31 -15.89 -8.19
C ARG A 109 4.42 -17.14 -8.39
N ALA A 110 3.84 -17.28 -9.57
CA ALA A 110 2.94 -18.38 -9.89
C ALA A 110 3.49 -19.75 -9.40
N GLY A 111 2.65 -20.51 -8.70
CA GLY A 111 2.99 -21.82 -8.13
C GLY A 111 3.82 -21.79 -6.82
N LYS A 112 4.17 -20.62 -6.28
CA LYS A 112 4.95 -20.50 -5.03
C LYS A 112 4.14 -20.00 -3.82
N GLY A 113 2.85 -19.73 -3.98
CA GLY A 113 1.99 -19.26 -2.90
C GLY A 113 1.38 -20.39 -2.08
N TYR A 114 1.03 -20.10 -0.83
CA TYR A 114 0.16 -20.97 -0.04
C TYR A 114 -1.25 -20.95 -0.65
N SER A 115 -1.94 -22.05 -0.63
CA SER A 115 -3.35 -22.18 -0.99
C SER A 115 -4.09 -22.97 0.09
N GLY A 116 -5.34 -22.60 0.35
CA GLY A 116 -6.14 -23.27 1.38
C GLY A 116 -6.56 -22.35 2.52
N THR A 117 -6.81 -22.93 3.68
CA THR A 117 -7.24 -22.22 4.88
C THR A 117 -6.26 -22.44 6.01
N ALA A 118 -5.80 -21.34 6.57
CA ALA A 118 -4.90 -21.30 7.72
C ALA A 118 -5.52 -20.52 8.88
N THR A 119 -4.84 -20.53 10.00
CA THR A 119 -5.22 -19.77 11.21
C THR A 119 -4.02 -18.98 11.70
N ILE A 120 -4.20 -17.74 12.10
CA ILE A 120 -3.15 -16.94 12.74
C ILE A 120 -2.95 -17.48 14.17
N ARG A 121 -1.79 -18.04 14.47
CA ARG A 121 -1.44 -18.58 15.79
C ARG A 121 -0.34 -17.80 16.49
N ARG A 122 0.36 -16.93 15.76
CA ARG A 122 1.40 -16.06 16.29
C ARG A 122 1.35 -14.71 15.59
N LYS A 123 1.56 -13.67 16.36
CA LYS A 123 1.72 -12.29 15.91
C LYS A 123 3.03 -11.76 16.47
N GLN A 124 3.79 -11.00 15.69
CA GLN A 124 5.04 -10.41 16.16
C GLN A 124 5.24 -9.01 15.61
N GLU A 125 5.58 -8.10 16.49
CA GLU A 125 6.08 -6.77 16.15
C GLU A 125 7.56 -6.88 15.88
N TRP A 126 8.05 -6.17 14.89
CA TRP A 126 9.46 -6.14 14.48
C TRP A 126 10.12 -7.54 14.52
N PRO A 127 9.60 -8.49 13.71
CA PRO A 127 10.04 -9.89 13.77
C PRO A 127 11.48 -10.04 13.32
N ASP A 128 12.22 -10.92 13.98
CA ASP A 128 13.49 -11.40 13.45
C ASP A 128 13.27 -12.24 12.20
N TRP A 129 14.20 -12.18 11.28
CA TRP A 129 14.16 -12.97 10.07
C TRP A 129 15.45 -13.76 9.87
N ARG A 130 15.32 -14.99 9.38
CA ARG A 130 16.40 -15.83 8.94
C ARG A 130 15.98 -16.61 7.69
N PRO A 131 16.84 -16.70 6.66
CA PRO A 131 16.59 -17.60 5.54
C PRO A 131 16.43 -19.05 6.04
N THR A 132 15.61 -19.82 5.34
CA THR A 132 15.56 -21.27 5.65
C THR A 132 16.88 -21.94 5.30
N ASP A 133 17.23 -23.04 5.99
CA ASP A 133 18.46 -23.79 5.71
C ASP A 133 18.50 -24.27 4.25
N ASN A 134 17.32 -24.59 3.69
CA ASN A 134 17.22 -24.95 2.27
C ASN A 134 17.65 -23.81 1.37
N LYS A 135 17.24 -22.56 1.64
CA LYS A 135 17.63 -21.40 0.85
C LYS A 135 19.12 -21.09 0.98
N ILE A 136 19.66 -21.15 2.19
CA ILE A 136 21.10 -20.99 2.41
C ILE A 136 21.87 -22.03 1.60
N ARG A 137 21.37 -23.27 1.52
CA ARG A 137 22.01 -24.36 0.78
C ARG A 137 21.85 -24.24 -0.74
N THR A 138 20.67 -23.81 -1.23
CA THR A 138 20.37 -23.79 -2.68
C THR A 138 20.77 -22.47 -3.34
N GLU A 139 20.83 -21.38 -2.59
CA GLU A 139 21.15 -20.04 -3.06
C GLU A 139 22.18 -19.37 -2.13
N PRO A 140 23.36 -19.99 -1.91
CA PRO A 140 24.33 -19.55 -0.90
C PRO A 140 24.85 -18.14 -1.15
N GLU A 141 25.01 -17.75 -2.40
CA GLU A 141 25.50 -16.42 -2.80
C GLU A 141 24.58 -15.29 -2.30
N LEU A 142 23.27 -15.56 -2.24
CA LEU A 142 22.27 -14.60 -1.76
C LEU A 142 22.08 -14.65 -0.24
N TYR A 143 22.12 -15.85 0.34
CA TYR A 143 21.61 -16.06 1.69
C TYR A 143 22.65 -16.41 2.76
N SER A 144 23.88 -16.83 2.40
CA SER A 144 24.88 -17.20 3.40
C SER A 144 25.24 -16.06 4.35
N GLN A 145 25.28 -14.83 3.86
CA GLN A 145 25.53 -13.65 4.69
C GLN A 145 24.46 -13.42 5.76
N PHE A 146 23.26 -13.97 5.59
CA PHE A 146 22.13 -13.87 6.52
C PHE A 146 21.93 -15.16 7.33
N ALA A 147 22.85 -16.11 7.30
CA ALA A 147 22.71 -17.38 8.02
C ALA A 147 22.56 -17.19 9.54
N GLY A 148 23.11 -16.11 10.09
CA GLY A 148 22.93 -15.70 11.48
C GLY A 148 21.59 -15.03 11.79
N GLY A 149 20.80 -14.73 10.77
CA GLY A 149 19.56 -13.98 10.88
C GLY A 149 19.75 -12.46 10.86
N LEU A 150 18.63 -11.75 10.78
CA LEU A 150 18.52 -10.30 10.92
C LEU A 150 17.55 -10.00 12.04
N SER A 151 17.93 -9.14 12.95
CA SER A 151 17.02 -8.59 13.97
C SER A 151 15.89 -7.78 13.34
N GLY A 152 14.79 -7.62 14.04
CA GLY A 152 13.70 -6.77 13.61
C GLY A 152 14.15 -5.33 13.32
N GLY A 153 13.62 -4.73 12.27
CA GLY A 153 13.97 -3.38 11.84
C GLY A 153 13.51 -3.07 10.42
N LEU A 154 13.80 -1.86 9.94
CA LEU A 154 13.39 -1.42 8.59
C LEU A 154 14.12 -2.15 7.47
N ASP A 155 15.35 -2.61 7.74
CA ASP A 155 16.18 -3.36 6.79
C ASP A 155 15.89 -4.87 6.83
N ASN A 156 14.93 -5.27 7.68
CA ASN A 156 14.49 -6.65 7.78
C ASN A 156 13.38 -6.92 6.74
N PRO A 157 13.50 -8.00 5.95
CA PRO A 157 12.53 -8.33 4.92
C PRO A 157 11.09 -8.47 5.40
N LEU A 158 10.85 -8.83 6.68
CA LEU A 158 9.50 -8.95 7.26
C LEU A 158 8.88 -7.61 7.65
N GLY A 159 9.65 -6.53 7.65
CA GLY A 159 9.15 -5.21 8.00
C GLY A 159 8.66 -5.09 9.44
N SER A 160 7.66 -4.24 9.67
CA SER A 160 7.23 -3.83 11.01
C SER A 160 6.43 -4.88 11.78
N ARG A 161 5.69 -5.75 11.11
CA ARG A 161 4.77 -6.73 11.73
C ARG A 161 4.74 -8.03 10.92
N ALA A 162 4.50 -9.16 11.61
CA ALA A 162 4.22 -10.44 10.96
C ALA A 162 3.09 -11.19 11.65
N LEU A 163 2.21 -11.79 10.84
CA LEU A 163 1.14 -12.70 11.20
C LEU A 163 1.51 -14.08 10.65
N TYR A 164 1.64 -15.06 11.53
CA TYR A 164 2.13 -16.40 11.20
C TYR A 164 0.97 -17.35 10.96
N LEU A 165 0.97 -18.00 9.81
CA LEU A 165 -0.11 -18.88 9.36
C LEU A 165 0.17 -20.32 9.74
N TYR A 166 -0.81 -20.95 10.37
CA TYR A 166 -0.77 -22.35 10.80
C TYR A 166 -1.91 -23.13 10.17
N GLU A 167 -1.63 -24.37 9.79
CA GLU A 167 -2.62 -25.33 9.30
C GLU A 167 -2.48 -26.63 10.08
N GLY A 168 -3.59 -27.19 10.57
CA GLY A 168 -3.57 -28.40 11.38
C GLY A 168 -2.65 -28.33 12.61
N GLY A 169 -2.44 -27.13 13.16
CA GLY A 169 -1.55 -26.89 14.29
C GLY A 169 -0.07 -26.78 13.95
N ARG A 170 0.30 -26.91 12.68
CA ARG A 170 1.70 -26.81 12.19
C ARG A 170 1.94 -25.46 11.52
N ASP A 171 3.13 -24.91 11.73
CA ASP A 171 3.58 -23.72 11.02
C ASP A 171 3.70 -24.01 9.53
N THR A 172 3.02 -23.23 8.70
CA THR A 172 3.05 -23.37 7.24
C THR A 172 4.29 -22.73 6.62
N TYR A 173 5.06 -21.99 7.39
CA TYR A 173 6.13 -21.10 6.93
C TYR A 173 5.64 -19.94 6.05
N TYR A 174 4.34 -19.77 5.86
CA TYR A 174 3.77 -18.59 5.21
C TYR A 174 3.39 -17.52 6.24
N ARG A 175 3.54 -16.27 5.84
CA ARG A 175 3.33 -15.09 6.68
C ARG A 175 2.57 -14.03 5.90
N ILE A 176 1.78 -13.23 6.62
CA ILE A 176 1.35 -11.90 6.18
C ILE A 176 2.22 -10.93 6.96
N HIS A 177 2.98 -10.08 6.25
CA HIS A 177 4.00 -9.26 6.91
C HIS A 177 4.23 -7.94 6.18
N GLY A 178 4.95 -7.02 6.82
CA GLY A 178 5.40 -5.77 6.22
C GLY A 178 6.47 -5.97 5.15
N THR A 179 7.18 -4.92 4.81
CA THR A 179 8.25 -5.02 3.81
C THR A 179 9.30 -3.92 3.98
N MET A 180 10.53 -4.23 3.65
CA MET A 180 11.60 -3.26 3.39
C MET A 180 11.52 -2.70 1.97
N ASP A 181 10.78 -3.36 1.06
CA ASP A 181 10.61 -2.96 -0.34
C ASP A 181 9.13 -2.66 -0.67
N PRO A 182 8.66 -1.42 -0.42
CA PRO A 182 7.30 -1.02 -0.74
C PRO A 182 6.99 -0.99 -2.25
N SER A 183 8.00 -0.99 -3.13
CA SER A 183 7.79 -1.02 -4.58
C SER A 183 7.24 -2.36 -5.08
N SER A 184 7.35 -3.41 -4.27
CA SER A 184 6.86 -4.76 -4.57
C SER A 184 5.35 -4.91 -4.41
N ILE A 185 4.67 -4.03 -3.65
CA ILE A 185 3.24 -4.15 -3.38
C ILE A 185 2.42 -4.03 -4.68
N GLY A 186 1.45 -4.92 -4.85
CA GLY A 186 0.66 -5.06 -6.07
C GLY A 186 1.29 -5.98 -7.13
N LYS A 187 2.45 -6.60 -6.84
CA LYS A 187 3.21 -7.43 -7.79
C LYS A 187 3.37 -8.87 -7.28
N ALA A 188 3.68 -9.81 -8.21
CA ALA A 188 4.00 -11.19 -7.89
C ALA A 188 5.52 -11.39 -7.81
N THR A 189 6.15 -10.88 -6.77
CA THR A 189 7.62 -10.86 -6.62
C THR A 189 8.12 -11.65 -5.41
N SER A 190 7.24 -12.05 -4.50
CA SER A 190 7.65 -12.80 -3.31
C SER A 190 7.92 -14.28 -3.62
N ALA A 191 8.57 -14.97 -2.70
CA ALA A 191 8.75 -16.42 -2.79
C ALA A 191 7.59 -17.25 -2.22
N GLY A 192 6.50 -16.57 -1.83
CA GLY A 192 5.30 -17.22 -1.32
C GLY A 192 4.54 -16.42 -0.28
N CYS A 193 5.24 -15.70 0.60
CA CYS A 193 4.60 -14.89 1.64
C CYS A 193 3.83 -13.69 1.08
N ILE A 194 2.89 -13.19 1.87
CA ILE A 194 2.03 -12.06 1.53
C ILE A 194 2.64 -10.80 2.16
N ARG A 195 3.14 -9.87 1.30
CA ARG A 195 3.73 -8.61 1.74
C ARG A 195 2.72 -7.48 1.69
N MET A 196 2.77 -6.61 2.68
CA MET A 196 1.96 -5.39 2.78
C MET A 196 2.86 -4.17 2.99
N PHE A 197 2.36 -2.97 2.71
CA PHE A 197 3.01 -1.77 3.24
C PHE A 197 3.12 -1.88 4.76
N ASN A 198 4.19 -1.33 5.36
CA ASN A 198 4.35 -1.35 6.81
C ASN A 198 3.17 -0.69 7.53
N GLN A 199 2.65 0.40 6.98
CA GLN A 199 1.48 1.09 7.51
C GLN A 199 0.22 0.21 7.48
N ASP A 200 0.06 -0.62 6.46
CA ASP A 200 -1.10 -1.47 6.27
C ASP A 200 -1.04 -2.72 7.14
N VAL A 201 0.12 -3.36 7.23
CA VAL A 201 0.25 -4.53 8.12
C VAL A 201 0.12 -4.14 9.59
N MET A 202 0.52 -2.93 9.99
CA MET A 202 0.29 -2.42 11.34
C MET A 202 -1.20 -2.22 11.63
N ASP A 203 -1.94 -1.68 10.65
CA ASP A 203 -3.38 -1.51 10.75
C ASP A 203 -4.09 -2.87 10.88
N LEU A 204 -3.78 -3.82 10.02
CA LEU A 204 -4.33 -5.18 10.07
C LEU A 204 -3.94 -5.90 11.36
N PHE A 205 -2.69 -5.80 11.78
CA PHE A 205 -2.17 -6.41 13.00
C PHE A 205 -2.94 -5.98 14.25
N ASN A 206 -3.34 -4.72 14.34
CA ASN A 206 -4.10 -4.20 15.48
C ASN A 206 -5.56 -4.69 15.50
N GLN A 207 -6.10 -5.06 14.36
CA GLN A 207 -7.50 -5.49 14.22
C GLN A 207 -7.69 -7.00 14.38
N VAL A 208 -6.67 -7.81 14.01
CA VAL A 208 -6.79 -9.26 14.00
C VAL A 208 -6.31 -9.88 15.31
N GLU A 209 -6.97 -10.94 15.73
CA GLU A 209 -6.64 -11.70 16.94
C GLU A 209 -6.01 -13.07 16.60
N LEU A 210 -5.41 -13.69 17.61
CA LEU A 210 -5.02 -15.10 17.50
C LEU A 210 -6.26 -15.96 17.30
N GLY A 211 -6.20 -16.89 16.36
CA GLY A 211 -7.36 -17.69 15.97
C GLY A 211 -8.06 -17.18 14.71
N THR A 212 -7.74 -15.96 14.23
CA THR A 212 -8.28 -15.42 12.98
C THR A 212 -8.04 -16.39 11.83
N LYS A 213 -9.12 -16.71 11.09
CA LYS A 213 -9.05 -17.54 9.88
C LYS A 213 -8.46 -16.74 8.71
N VAL A 214 -7.64 -17.41 7.94
CA VAL A 214 -7.07 -16.86 6.70
C VAL A 214 -7.38 -17.83 5.58
N LYS A 215 -8.15 -17.40 4.60
CA LYS A 215 -8.45 -18.16 3.39
C LYS A 215 -7.66 -17.57 2.23
N VAL A 216 -6.95 -18.40 1.50
CA VAL A 216 -6.29 -18.01 0.24
C VAL A 216 -7.10 -18.55 -0.90
N ARG A 217 -7.61 -17.67 -1.75
CA ARG A 217 -8.46 -18.01 -2.90
C ARG A 217 -7.69 -18.82 -3.95
N SER A 218 -8.37 -19.79 -4.51
CA SER A 218 -7.95 -20.44 -5.74
C SER A 218 -8.15 -19.52 -6.95
N GLN A 219 -7.51 -19.83 -8.07
CA GLN A 219 -7.69 -19.06 -9.31
C GLN A 219 -9.15 -19.02 -9.77
N ALA A 220 -9.87 -20.15 -9.66
CA ALA A 220 -11.28 -20.22 -10.02
C ALA A 220 -12.17 -19.34 -9.13
N GLU A 221 -11.89 -19.25 -7.84
CA GLU A 221 -12.59 -18.36 -6.92
C GLU A 221 -12.30 -16.89 -7.24
N SER A 222 -11.03 -16.55 -7.46
CA SER A 222 -10.63 -15.20 -7.86
C SER A 222 -11.33 -14.78 -9.15
N LEU A 223 -11.26 -15.60 -10.19
CA LEU A 223 -11.91 -15.32 -11.48
C LEU A 223 -13.42 -15.09 -11.33
N ARG A 224 -14.08 -15.87 -10.47
CA ARG A 224 -15.53 -15.75 -10.25
C ARG A 224 -15.91 -14.48 -9.51
N ILE A 225 -15.07 -13.99 -8.59
CA ILE A 225 -15.39 -12.88 -7.68
C ILE A 225 -14.84 -11.56 -8.21
N GLU A 226 -13.58 -11.54 -8.64
CA GLU A 226 -12.88 -10.34 -9.11
C GLU A 226 -12.96 -10.18 -10.63
N GLY A 227 -13.33 -11.24 -11.36
CA GLY A 227 -13.25 -11.28 -12.81
C GLY A 227 -11.84 -11.55 -13.34
N PRO A 228 -11.67 -11.56 -14.67
CA PRO A 228 -10.36 -11.76 -15.29
C PRO A 228 -9.44 -10.57 -15.02
N MET A 229 -8.19 -10.87 -14.67
CA MET A 229 -7.13 -9.91 -14.40
C MET A 229 -6.04 -10.02 -15.45
N ARG A 230 -5.50 -8.88 -15.88
CA ARG A 230 -4.31 -8.82 -16.74
C ARG A 230 -3.15 -8.14 -16.01
N GLU A 231 -1.94 -8.59 -16.29
CA GLU A 231 -0.73 -7.98 -15.77
C GLU A 231 -0.30 -6.81 -16.67
N THR A 232 0.13 -5.70 -16.04
CA THR A 232 0.72 -4.55 -16.75
C THR A 232 2.22 -4.78 -16.96
N PRO A 233 2.87 -4.03 -17.88
CA PRO A 233 4.32 -4.10 -18.07
C PRO A 233 5.13 -3.84 -16.80
N GLU A 234 4.60 -3.02 -15.87
CA GLU A 234 5.23 -2.70 -14.58
C GLU A 234 5.04 -3.83 -13.55
N GLY A 235 4.31 -4.88 -13.90
CA GLY A 235 4.04 -6.03 -13.05
C GLY A 235 2.85 -5.88 -12.09
N TYR A 236 2.01 -4.87 -12.25
CA TYR A 236 0.74 -4.75 -11.53
C TYR A 236 -0.37 -5.56 -12.19
N VAL A 237 -1.48 -5.81 -11.49
CA VAL A 237 -2.68 -6.39 -12.10
C VAL A 237 -3.80 -5.36 -12.15
N GLN A 238 -4.61 -5.47 -13.20
CA GLN A 238 -5.83 -4.69 -13.38
C GLN A 238 -6.92 -5.56 -14.03
N PRO A 239 -8.22 -5.27 -13.83
CA PRO A 239 -9.30 -5.98 -14.48
C PRO A 239 -9.18 -5.90 -16.02
N GLU A 240 -9.41 -7.02 -16.71
CA GLU A 240 -9.57 -7.01 -18.16
C GLU A 240 -10.87 -6.29 -18.51
N GLY A 241 -10.79 -5.28 -19.39
CA GLY A 241 -11.95 -4.50 -19.81
C GLY A 241 -12.07 -3.12 -19.18
N GLY A 242 -11.14 -2.71 -18.32
CA GLY A 242 -11.05 -1.33 -17.78
C GLY A 242 -12.20 -0.92 -16.83
N GLY A 243 -13.01 -1.86 -16.39
CA GLY A 243 -14.03 -1.66 -15.37
C GLY A 243 -13.50 -2.04 -14.00
N MET A 244 -13.82 -1.25 -12.97
CA MET A 244 -13.64 -1.70 -11.59
C MET A 244 -14.51 -2.94 -11.37
N ALA A 245 -13.92 -3.98 -10.74
CA ALA A 245 -14.69 -5.17 -10.39
C ALA A 245 -15.91 -4.76 -9.55
N ALA A 246 -17.02 -5.49 -9.70
CA ALA A 246 -18.33 -5.19 -9.14
C ALA A 246 -18.41 -5.01 -7.60
N ALA A 247 -17.27 -5.09 -6.89
CA ALA A 247 -17.17 -4.81 -5.46
C ALA A 247 -17.30 -3.31 -5.10
N ASP A 248 -17.19 -2.40 -6.10
CA ASP A 248 -17.26 -0.96 -5.87
C ASP A 248 -18.65 -0.34 -6.21
N ALA A 249 -19.59 -1.15 -6.63
CA ALA A 249 -20.95 -0.68 -6.91
C ALA A 249 -21.79 -0.69 -5.62
N GLY A 250 -21.75 0.41 -4.86
CA GLY A 250 -22.83 0.70 -3.95
C GLY A 250 -22.53 0.99 -2.49
N VAL A 251 -21.79 2.07 -2.23
CA VAL A 251 -22.04 2.87 -1.03
C VAL A 251 -22.81 4.12 -1.50
N PRO A 252 -24.11 4.32 -1.10
CA PRO A 252 -24.81 5.55 -1.46
C PRO A 252 -24.19 6.73 -0.73
N GLY A 253 -23.51 7.62 -1.45
CA GLY A 253 -22.99 8.86 -0.88
C GLY A 253 -21.71 9.45 -1.51
N ALA A 254 -21.06 8.81 -2.46
CA ALA A 254 -19.89 9.39 -3.12
C ALA A 254 -20.31 10.08 -4.43
N THR A 255 -20.29 11.40 -4.45
CA THR A 255 -20.51 12.22 -5.66
C THR A 255 -19.31 12.07 -6.61
N ALA A 256 -19.58 11.61 -7.83
CA ALA A 256 -18.62 11.49 -8.91
C ALA A 256 -18.15 12.88 -9.38
N GLY A 257 -16.88 13.18 -9.17
CA GLY A 257 -16.18 14.30 -9.82
C GLY A 257 -15.53 13.80 -11.12
N GLY A 258 -15.79 14.53 -12.22
CA GLY A 258 -15.45 14.17 -13.60
C GLY A 258 -13.96 13.89 -13.83
N ALA A 259 -13.71 12.95 -14.71
CA ALA A 259 -12.39 12.53 -15.14
C ALA A 259 -11.75 13.55 -16.11
N PRO A 260 -10.46 13.89 -15.96
CA PRO A 260 -9.69 14.54 -17.01
C PRO A 260 -9.02 13.50 -17.93
N THR A 261 -9.15 13.71 -19.21
CA THR A 261 -8.47 12.96 -20.29
C THR A 261 -6.97 13.21 -20.19
N THR A 262 -6.17 12.19 -19.97
CA THR A 262 -4.71 12.31 -19.88
C THR A 262 -4.05 11.87 -21.19
N THR A 263 -3.37 12.81 -21.82
CA THR A 263 -2.45 12.58 -22.95
C THR A 263 -1.14 11.99 -22.41
N VAL A 264 -0.74 10.83 -22.92
CA VAL A 264 0.50 10.13 -22.56
C VAL A 264 1.69 10.82 -23.19
N ILE A 265 2.63 11.31 -22.39
CA ILE A 265 3.98 11.67 -22.83
C ILE A 265 4.94 10.60 -22.31
N THR A 266 5.58 9.87 -23.23
CA THR A 266 6.61 8.88 -22.95
C THR A 266 7.92 9.58 -22.55
N ALA A 267 8.41 9.30 -21.34
CA ALA A 267 9.78 9.63 -20.94
C ALA A 267 10.62 8.35 -20.85
N SER A 268 11.64 8.30 -21.67
CA SER A 268 12.62 7.20 -21.75
C SER A 268 13.62 7.23 -20.60
N GLY A 269 13.94 6.05 -20.06
CA GLY A 269 15.28 5.71 -19.60
C GLY A 269 15.65 6.05 -18.16
N VAL A 270 15.26 5.19 -17.20
CA VAL A 270 16.11 4.83 -16.05
C VAL A 270 16.05 3.33 -15.92
N ALA A 271 17.19 2.66 -16.04
CA ALA A 271 17.30 1.22 -15.85
C ALA A 271 16.87 0.85 -14.41
N PRO A 272 16.10 -0.24 -14.22
CA PRO A 272 15.77 -0.72 -12.89
C PRO A 272 17.05 -1.22 -12.21
N VAL A 273 17.37 -0.66 -11.06
CA VAL A 273 18.27 -1.32 -10.11
C VAL A 273 17.59 -2.63 -9.73
N ASP A 274 18.29 -3.74 -9.95
CA ASP A 274 17.86 -5.08 -9.58
C ASP A 274 17.42 -5.06 -8.11
N SER A 275 16.11 -5.18 -7.89
CA SER A 275 15.58 -5.41 -6.56
C SER A 275 16.03 -6.80 -6.16
N MET A 276 16.98 -6.90 -5.21
CA MET A 276 17.36 -8.16 -4.61
C MET A 276 16.09 -8.88 -4.15
N GLY A 277 15.68 -9.88 -4.92
CA GLY A 277 14.50 -10.67 -4.64
C GLY A 277 14.74 -11.55 -3.42
N PHE A 278 14.58 -10.98 -2.23
CA PHE A 278 14.57 -11.78 -1.01
C PHE A 278 13.36 -12.72 -1.08
N ALA A 279 13.63 -13.96 -1.39
CA ALA A 279 12.66 -15.04 -1.38
C ALA A 279 12.69 -15.69 0.01
N TYR A 280 11.54 -15.87 0.62
CA TYR A 280 11.34 -16.54 1.93
C TYR A 280 11.12 -18.01 1.79
#